data_4510b6c1875923aba136582407ec58f7
#
_entry.id   4510b6c1875923aba136582407ec58f7
#
_cell.length_a   1.000
_cell.length_b   1.000
_cell.length_c   1.000
_cell.angle_alpha   90.00
_cell.angle_beta   90.00
_cell.angle_gamma   90.00
#
_symmetry.space_group_name_H-M   'P 1'
#
loop_
_entity.id
_entity.type
_entity.pdbx_description
1 polymer ?
#
loop_
_entity_poly.entity_id
_entity_poly.type
_entity_poly.pdbx_seq_one_letter_code
_entity_poly.pdbx_strand_id
1 'polypeptide(L)'
;MNLLKRLLLGPLCILLCSLPVSGSPQTGAQHAGQIHAMIPAATRNSQPAKVKDDLQWNDLLRTTHSGRLRAGLDDGSILSLGSDSELRIVQHDSASQQTSLEMNFGKVRSQVVKITQPAGKFQVTTPNAVIGVIGTDFYVSYATNKTTVICYEGKVTVTPTGNAQAQNNSGQTSSTGNSILLSTGEMVVIVSVTPPGGFQTSQTPVAVLQSSQLSTDVPENGPPPTHVGKGHTLRNVIIGSAIAIGLSVGIAVGTSGTQTATRGK
;
A
#
# COMPACT_ATOMS: atom_id res chain seq x y z
N MET A 1 -45.06 69.92 -20.12
CA MET A 1 -43.62 69.55 -20.22
C MET A 1 -43.23 68.77 -19.00
N ASN A 2 -43.78 67.60 -18.74
CA ASN A 2 -43.36 66.74 -17.61
C ASN A 2 -43.93 65.32 -17.64
N LEU A 3 -44.66 64.92 -18.69
CA LEU A 3 -45.20 63.55 -18.79
C LEU A 3 -44.29 62.60 -19.57
N LEU A 4 -43.36 63.12 -20.38
CA LEU A 4 -42.48 62.30 -21.23
C LEU A 4 -41.22 61.79 -20.55
N LYS A 5 -40.86 62.34 -19.36
CA LYS A 5 -39.69 61.93 -18.57
C LYS A 5 -39.95 60.76 -17.62
N ARG A 6 -41.22 60.39 -17.40
CA ARG A 6 -41.57 59.28 -16.49
C ARG A 6 -41.70 57.93 -17.15
N LEU A 7 -41.68 57.89 -18.51
CA LEU A 7 -41.89 56.66 -19.26
C LEU A 7 -40.58 55.96 -19.66
N LEU A 8 -39.41 56.57 -19.45
CA LEU A 8 -38.11 56.02 -19.86
C LEU A 8 -37.24 55.46 -18.71
N LEU A 9 -37.68 55.54 -17.43
CA LEU A 9 -36.93 54.99 -16.29
C LEU A 9 -37.49 53.68 -15.75
N GLY A 10 -38.63 53.22 -16.26
CA GLY A 10 -39.28 51.98 -15.77
C GLY A 10 -38.71 50.64 -16.27
N PRO A 11 -38.21 50.50 -17.48
CA PRO A 11 -37.78 49.19 -17.96
C PRO A 11 -36.30 48.84 -17.69
N LEU A 12 -35.48 49.77 -17.17
CA LEU A 12 -34.06 49.52 -17.02
C LEU A 12 -33.72 48.73 -15.74
N CYS A 13 -34.64 48.64 -14.77
CA CYS A 13 -34.37 47.94 -13.49
C CYS A 13 -34.74 46.46 -13.50
N ILE A 14 -35.45 45.95 -14.50
CA ILE A 14 -35.93 44.56 -14.57
C ILE A 14 -34.94 43.64 -15.34
N LEU A 15 -33.98 44.21 -16.07
CA LEU A 15 -33.06 43.43 -16.90
C LEU A 15 -31.75 42.99 -16.20
N LEU A 16 -31.55 43.39 -14.90
CA LEU A 16 -30.32 43.07 -14.16
C LEU A 16 -30.46 41.89 -13.19
N CYS A 17 -31.62 41.19 -13.16
CA CYS A 17 -31.86 40.17 -12.13
C CYS A 17 -31.93 38.75 -12.65
N SER A 18 -31.43 38.45 -13.87
CA SER A 18 -31.39 37.11 -14.43
C SER A 18 -29.99 36.71 -14.92
N LEU A 19 -28.96 36.91 -14.06
CA LEU A 19 -27.74 36.18 -14.22
C LEU A 19 -27.99 34.75 -13.66
N PRO A 20 -27.89 33.70 -14.49
CA PRO A 20 -27.89 32.36 -13.94
C PRO A 20 -26.68 32.25 -13.00
N VAL A 21 -26.93 32.06 -11.72
CA VAL A 21 -25.91 31.59 -10.80
C VAL A 21 -25.52 30.20 -11.30
N SER A 22 -24.50 30.15 -12.12
CA SER A 22 -23.82 28.89 -12.45
C SER A 22 -23.17 28.42 -11.16
N GLY A 23 -23.93 27.70 -10.32
CA GLY A 23 -23.40 26.93 -9.22
C GLY A 23 -22.48 25.91 -9.86
N SER A 24 -21.16 26.13 -9.81
CA SER A 24 -20.20 25.07 -10.09
C SER A 24 -20.60 23.88 -9.21
N PRO A 25 -20.77 22.67 -9.77
CA PRO A 25 -20.96 21.51 -8.93
C PRO A 25 -19.74 21.47 -8.00
N GLN A 26 -19.95 21.76 -6.71
CA GLN A 26 -18.98 21.40 -5.70
C GLN A 26 -18.95 19.89 -5.73
N THR A 27 -17.94 19.34 -6.41
CA THR A 27 -17.59 17.93 -6.27
C THR A 27 -17.19 17.78 -4.81
N GLY A 28 -18.17 17.45 -3.97
CA GLY A 28 -17.92 17.14 -2.56
C GLY A 28 -16.80 16.11 -2.51
N ALA A 29 -15.84 16.32 -1.64
CA ALA A 29 -14.75 15.38 -1.46
C ALA A 29 -15.36 14.00 -1.18
N GLN A 30 -15.05 13.04 -2.06
CA GLN A 30 -15.66 11.70 -1.97
C GLN A 30 -14.97 10.92 -0.86
N HIS A 31 -15.76 10.37 0.04
CA HIS A 31 -15.28 9.57 1.16
C HIS A 31 -14.58 8.30 0.64
N ALA A 32 -13.51 7.90 1.31
CA ALA A 32 -12.71 6.73 0.92
C ALA A 32 -12.53 5.74 2.07
N GLY A 33 -12.69 6.18 3.32
CA GLY A 33 -12.46 5.32 4.47
C GLY A 33 -12.07 6.11 5.72
N GLN A 34 -11.40 5.46 6.66
CA GLN A 34 -11.02 6.07 7.94
C GLN A 34 -9.68 5.54 8.46
N ILE A 35 -8.95 6.35 9.21
CA ILE A 35 -7.73 5.91 9.91
C ILE A 35 -8.12 5.09 11.14
N HIS A 36 -7.77 3.81 11.15
CA HIS A 36 -8.11 2.89 12.24
C HIS A 36 -7.08 2.90 13.38
N ALA A 37 -5.79 2.96 13.03
CA ALA A 37 -4.71 2.97 14.00
C ALA A 37 -3.49 3.69 13.44
N MET A 38 -2.66 4.24 14.31
CA MET A 38 -1.39 4.85 13.91
C MET A 38 -0.37 4.81 15.03
N ILE A 39 0.90 4.76 14.66
CA ILE A 39 2.02 5.11 15.51
C ILE A 39 2.46 6.50 15.08
N PRO A 40 2.52 7.50 15.97
CA PRO A 40 2.98 8.84 15.64
C PRO A 40 4.44 8.83 15.14
N ALA A 41 4.85 9.68 14.16
CA ALA A 41 4.01 10.69 13.56
C ALA A 41 3.60 10.27 12.13
N ALA A 42 2.35 10.55 11.80
CA ALA A 42 1.82 10.48 10.44
C ALA A 42 1.06 11.76 10.13
N THR A 43 0.97 12.10 8.85
CA THR A 43 0.24 13.28 8.37
C THR A 43 -0.75 12.89 7.29
N ARG A 44 -1.85 13.65 7.22
CA ARG A 44 -2.81 13.65 6.12
C ARG A 44 -2.82 15.06 5.52
N ASN A 45 -2.52 15.18 4.24
CA ASN A 45 -2.44 16.48 3.54
C ASN A 45 -1.54 17.49 4.28
N SER A 46 -0.37 17.01 4.76
CA SER A 46 0.60 17.80 5.54
C SER A 46 0.13 18.25 6.92
N GLN A 47 -1.06 17.87 7.37
CA GLN A 47 -1.55 18.10 8.73
C GLN A 47 -1.36 16.85 9.59
N PRO A 48 -1.11 16.97 10.90
CA PRO A 48 -1.03 15.81 11.77
C PRO A 48 -2.28 14.95 11.68
N ALA A 49 -2.11 13.68 11.34
CA ALA A 49 -3.20 12.71 11.28
C ALA A 49 -3.61 12.24 12.69
N LYS A 50 -4.86 11.83 12.82
CA LYS A 50 -5.43 11.26 14.06
C LYS A 50 -6.18 9.96 13.73
N VAL A 51 -6.28 9.09 14.73
CA VAL A 51 -7.16 7.92 14.64
C VAL A 51 -8.60 8.41 14.52
N LYS A 52 -9.39 7.78 13.65
CA LYS A 52 -10.75 8.15 13.24
C LYS A 52 -10.86 9.36 12.33
N ASP A 53 -9.76 9.90 11.81
CA ASP A 53 -9.86 10.87 10.72
C ASP A 53 -10.44 10.18 9.48
N ASP A 54 -11.45 10.82 8.88
CA ASP A 54 -12.03 10.37 7.62
C ASP A 54 -11.05 10.61 6.47
N LEU A 55 -10.96 9.66 5.58
CA LEU A 55 -10.15 9.72 4.38
C LEU A 55 -11.01 10.05 3.17
N GLN A 56 -10.46 10.85 2.28
CA GLN A 56 -11.12 11.32 1.06
C GLN A 56 -10.27 11.04 -0.18
N TRP A 57 -10.90 11.11 -1.34
CA TRP A 57 -10.17 11.08 -2.59
C TRP A 57 -9.12 12.19 -2.64
N ASN A 58 -8.00 11.90 -3.23
CA ASN A 58 -6.80 12.74 -3.32
C ASN A 58 -6.07 13.00 -1.99
N ASP A 59 -6.49 12.39 -0.88
CA ASP A 59 -5.73 12.50 0.36
C ASP A 59 -4.33 11.91 0.21
N LEU A 60 -3.35 12.67 0.69
CA LEU A 60 -1.96 12.26 0.77
C LEU A 60 -1.62 11.86 2.20
N LEU A 61 -1.35 10.59 2.40
CA LEU A 61 -0.93 10.01 3.67
C LEU A 61 0.59 9.88 3.70
N ARG A 62 1.22 10.35 4.77
CA ARG A 62 2.66 10.27 4.94
C ARG A 62 3.02 9.83 6.35
N THR A 63 3.98 8.92 6.46
CA THR A 63 4.54 8.45 7.75
C THR A 63 6.00 8.86 7.87
N THR A 64 6.44 9.14 9.10
CA THR A 64 7.85 9.41 9.40
C THR A 64 8.62 8.11 9.65
N HIS A 65 9.91 8.22 9.94
CA HIS A 65 10.79 7.08 10.21
C HIS A 65 10.27 6.15 11.33
N SER A 66 9.67 6.68 12.36
CA SER A 66 9.03 5.90 13.44
C SER A 66 7.53 5.72 13.28
N GLY A 67 6.92 6.41 12.32
CA GLY A 67 5.48 6.42 12.10
C GLY A 67 5.00 5.22 11.33
N ARG A 68 3.78 4.78 11.61
CA ARG A 68 3.00 3.80 10.83
C ARG A 68 1.54 4.19 10.87
N LEU A 69 0.79 3.82 9.84
CA LEU A 69 -0.63 4.15 9.74
C LEU A 69 -1.40 2.97 9.18
N ARG A 70 -2.54 2.65 9.78
CA ARG A 70 -3.51 1.68 9.28
C ARG A 70 -4.80 2.39 8.92
N ALA A 71 -5.19 2.30 7.67
CA ALA A 71 -6.43 2.83 7.14
C ALA A 71 -7.37 1.69 6.72
N GLY A 72 -8.65 1.83 7.04
CA GLY A 72 -9.70 0.99 6.49
C GLY A 72 -10.42 1.76 5.38
N LEU A 73 -10.61 1.13 4.24
CA LEU A 73 -11.41 1.65 3.14
C LEU A 73 -12.87 1.25 3.29
N ASP A 74 -13.78 1.97 2.62
CA ASP A 74 -15.23 1.75 2.74
C ASP A 74 -15.71 0.39 2.19
N ASP A 75 -14.89 -0.25 1.35
CA ASP A 75 -15.15 -1.60 0.86
C ASP A 75 -14.68 -2.71 1.83
N GLY A 76 -14.09 -2.33 2.97
CA GLY A 76 -13.51 -3.23 3.96
C GLY A 76 -12.05 -3.60 3.69
N SER A 77 -11.44 -3.09 2.64
CA SER A 77 -9.99 -3.26 2.39
C SER A 77 -9.16 -2.49 3.42
N ILE A 78 -8.00 -3.03 3.75
CA ILE A 78 -7.10 -2.43 4.74
C ILE A 78 -5.77 -2.07 4.10
N LEU A 79 -5.33 -0.84 4.35
CA LEU A 79 -4.03 -0.32 3.96
C LEU A 79 -3.17 -0.14 5.21
N SER A 80 -1.98 -0.74 5.24
CA SER A 80 -1.01 -0.59 6.33
C SER A 80 0.27 0.04 5.78
N LEU A 81 0.46 1.33 6.06
CA LEU A 81 1.66 2.07 5.68
C LEU A 81 2.76 1.84 6.70
N GLY A 82 3.92 1.45 6.23
CA GLY A 82 5.12 1.35 7.06
C GLY A 82 5.78 2.70 7.31
N SER A 83 6.94 2.69 7.96
CA SER A 83 7.73 3.91 8.16
C SER A 83 8.26 4.47 6.84
N ASP A 84 8.52 5.79 6.83
CA ASP A 84 9.07 6.52 5.68
C ASP A 84 8.29 6.22 4.39
N SER A 85 6.97 6.42 4.44
CA SER A 85 6.07 6.09 3.33
C SER A 85 5.18 7.26 2.95
N GLU A 86 4.87 7.35 1.66
CA GLU A 86 3.93 8.29 1.11
C GLU A 86 2.98 7.59 0.15
N LEU A 87 1.68 7.70 0.43
CA LEU A 87 0.61 7.10 -0.35
C LEU A 87 -0.50 8.13 -0.59
N ARG A 88 -0.93 8.27 -1.84
CA ARG A 88 -2.11 9.04 -2.24
C ARG A 88 -3.27 8.10 -2.54
N ILE A 89 -4.44 8.42 -2.01
CA ILE A 89 -5.69 7.79 -2.40
C ILE A 89 -6.24 8.57 -3.61
N VAL A 90 -5.90 8.15 -4.82
CA VAL A 90 -6.35 8.86 -6.03
C VAL A 90 -7.85 8.75 -6.19
N GLN A 91 -8.39 7.54 -5.98
CA GLN A 91 -9.80 7.21 -6.10
C GLN A 91 -10.12 6.00 -5.23
N HIS A 92 -11.29 6.00 -4.60
CA HIS A 92 -11.88 4.82 -3.97
C HIS A 92 -13.40 4.89 -4.05
N ASP A 93 -14.00 4.02 -4.80
CA ASP A 93 -15.45 3.85 -4.90
C ASP A 93 -15.82 2.43 -4.49
N SER A 94 -16.41 2.30 -3.31
CA SER A 94 -16.81 1.01 -2.74
C SER A 94 -17.96 0.38 -3.52
N ALA A 95 -18.83 1.17 -4.16
CA ALA A 95 -19.97 0.65 -4.91
C ALA A 95 -19.54 -0.01 -6.23
N SER A 96 -18.65 0.62 -6.97
CA SER A 96 -18.07 0.07 -8.20
C SER A 96 -16.85 -0.81 -7.94
N GLN A 97 -16.38 -0.88 -6.69
CA GLN A 97 -15.15 -1.55 -6.27
C GLN A 97 -13.92 -1.10 -7.08
N GLN A 98 -13.82 0.20 -7.33
CA GLN A 98 -12.70 0.80 -8.02
C GLN A 98 -11.82 1.56 -7.03
N THR A 99 -10.58 1.12 -6.89
CA THR A 99 -9.57 1.75 -6.04
C THR A 99 -8.30 2.01 -6.84
N SER A 100 -7.81 3.23 -6.79
CA SER A 100 -6.54 3.64 -7.37
C SER A 100 -5.71 4.36 -6.33
N LEU A 101 -4.53 3.82 -6.06
CA LEU A 101 -3.56 4.34 -5.11
C LEU A 101 -2.27 4.70 -5.84
N GLU A 102 -1.59 5.73 -5.39
CA GLU A 102 -0.28 6.14 -5.89
C GLU A 102 0.72 6.16 -4.73
N MET A 103 1.82 5.44 -4.88
CA MET A 103 2.88 5.37 -3.87
C MET A 103 4.17 5.95 -4.44
N ASN A 104 4.60 7.09 -3.89
CA ASN A 104 5.79 7.79 -4.34
C ASN A 104 7.08 7.25 -3.72
N PHE A 105 7.01 6.78 -2.48
CA PHE A 105 8.10 6.09 -1.78
C PHE A 105 7.59 5.33 -0.56
N GLY A 106 8.42 4.43 -0.03
CA GLY A 106 8.16 3.71 1.20
C GLY A 106 7.58 2.32 0.98
N LYS A 107 6.61 1.94 1.82
CA LYS A 107 6.08 0.58 1.87
C LYS A 107 4.62 0.56 2.35
N VAL A 108 3.82 -0.28 1.70
CA VAL A 108 2.42 -0.50 2.04
C VAL A 108 2.09 -1.99 1.92
N ARG A 109 1.37 -2.54 2.89
CA ARG A 109 0.66 -3.81 2.77
C ARG A 109 -0.81 -3.50 2.55
N SER A 110 -1.40 -4.13 1.57
CA SER A 110 -2.82 -4.00 1.21
C SER A 110 -3.51 -5.34 1.35
N GLN A 111 -4.50 -5.41 2.23
CA GLN A 111 -5.40 -6.56 2.37
C GLN A 111 -6.69 -6.19 1.66
N VAL A 112 -6.85 -6.64 0.43
CA VAL A 112 -7.94 -6.24 -0.47
C VAL A 112 -9.07 -7.25 -0.41
N VAL A 113 -10.28 -6.76 -0.17
CA VAL A 113 -11.50 -7.56 -0.24
C VAL A 113 -11.70 -8.06 -1.67
N LYS A 114 -12.24 -9.27 -1.82
CA LYS A 114 -12.48 -9.86 -3.13
C LYS A 114 -13.42 -8.98 -3.96
N ILE A 115 -12.94 -8.54 -5.10
CA ILE A 115 -13.70 -7.78 -6.08
C ILE A 115 -14.68 -8.71 -6.80
N THR A 116 -15.95 -8.33 -6.81
CA THR A 116 -17.04 -9.10 -7.44
C THR A 116 -17.70 -8.32 -8.59
N GLN A 117 -17.49 -6.99 -8.65
CA GLN A 117 -18.00 -6.16 -9.74
C GLN A 117 -17.20 -6.41 -11.01
N PRO A 118 -17.85 -6.55 -12.18
CA PRO A 118 -17.17 -6.83 -13.45
C PRO A 118 -16.12 -5.78 -13.86
N ALA A 119 -16.37 -4.50 -13.51
CA ALA A 119 -15.45 -3.39 -13.76
C ALA A 119 -14.61 -3.03 -12.54
N GLY A 120 -14.72 -3.80 -11.45
CA GLY A 120 -13.99 -3.56 -10.22
C GLY A 120 -12.49 -3.73 -10.43
N LYS A 121 -11.71 -2.86 -9.77
CA LYS A 121 -10.26 -2.82 -9.91
C LYS A 121 -9.62 -2.25 -8.67
N PHE A 122 -8.62 -2.94 -8.14
CA PHE A 122 -7.73 -2.37 -7.13
C PHE A 122 -6.33 -2.26 -7.71
N GLN A 123 -5.78 -1.05 -7.69
CA GLN A 123 -4.50 -0.75 -8.32
C GLN A 123 -3.63 0.11 -7.40
N VAL A 124 -2.35 -0.27 -7.30
CA VAL A 124 -1.29 0.56 -6.70
C VAL A 124 -0.30 0.92 -7.79
N THR A 125 -0.05 2.21 -7.97
CA THR A 125 0.92 2.71 -8.95
C THR A 125 2.17 3.21 -8.21
N THR A 126 3.33 2.78 -8.68
CA THR A 126 4.64 3.30 -8.27
C THR A 126 5.29 3.99 -9.47
N PRO A 127 6.36 4.76 -9.30
CA PRO A 127 7.05 5.41 -10.42
C PRO A 127 7.52 4.47 -11.54
N ASN A 128 7.69 3.18 -11.29
CA ASN A 128 8.21 2.22 -12.28
C ASN A 128 7.36 0.96 -12.46
N ALA A 129 6.19 0.87 -11.79
CA ALA A 129 5.30 -0.27 -11.95
C ALA A 129 3.84 0.07 -11.64
N VAL A 130 2.92 -0.66 -12.27
CA VAL A 130 1.50 -0.70 -11.93
C VAL A 130 1.18 -2.09 -11.40
N ILE A 131 0.63 -2.15 -10.20
CA ILE A 131 0.27 -3.36 -9.49
C ILE A 131 -1.25 -3.47 -9.43
N GLY A 132 -1.83 -4.52 -10.03
CA GLY A 132 -3.27 -4.77 -10.06
C GLY A 132 -3.65 -6.08 -9.35
N VAL A 133 -4.76 -6.08 -8.60
CA VAL A 133 -5.24 -7.26 -7.86
C VAL A 133 -6.77 -7.38 -7.88
N ILE A 134 -7.27 -8.58 -7.53
CA ILE A 134 -8.71 -8.90 -7.46
C ILE A 134 -9.00 -9.63 -6.13
N GLY A 135 -8.65 -9.04 -4.99
CA GLY A 135 -8.84 -9.67 -3.68
C GLY A 135 -7.61 -10.48 -3.25
N THR A 136 -6.68 -9.79 -2.66
CA THR A 136 -5.30 -10.27 -2.46
C THR A 136 -4.72 -9.61 -1.22
N ASP A 137 -3.92 -10.33 -0.47
CA ASP A 137 -3.04 -9.77 0.54
C ASP A 137 -1.63 -9.64 -0.07
N PHE A 138 -1.14 -8.42 -0.18
CA PHE A 138 0.13 -8.16 -0.84
C PHE A 138 0.87 -6.96 -0.24
N TYR A 139 2.15 -6.91 -0.49
CA TYR A 139 3.05 -5.86 -0.06
C TYR A 139 3.72 -5.22 -1.27
N VAL A 140 3.83 -3.91 -1.22
CA VAL A 140 4.57 -3.10 -2.19
C VAL A 140 5.55 -2.22 -1.44
N SER A 141 6.77 -2.14 -1.92
CA SER A 141 7.72 -1.10 -1.48
C SER A 141 8.38 -0.45 -2.68
N TYR A 142 8.60 0.85 -2.58
CA TYR A 142 9.37 1.61 -3.58
C TYR A 142 10.44 2.44 -2.88
N ALA A 143 11.68 2.19 -3.25
CA ALA A 143 12.85 2.95 -2.79
C ALA A 143 13.98 2.81 -3.81
N THR A 144 14.75 3.88 -3.99
CA THR A 144 15.96 3.86 -4.84
C THR A 144 15.70 3.30 -6.24
N ASN A 145 14.63 3.80 -6.91
CA ASN A 145 14.20 3.37 -8.26
C ASN A 145 13.86 1.89 -8.38
N LYS A 146 13.54 1.25 -7.27
CA LYS A 146 13.22 -0.17 -7.19
C LYS A 146 11.86 -0.36 -6.55
N THR A 147 10.92 -1.03 -7.25
CA THR A 147 9.68 -1.55 -6.67
C THR A 147 9.85 -3.03 -6.34
N THR A 148 9.53 -3.41 -5.12
CA THR A 148 9.41 -4.81 -4.71
C THR A 148 7.96 -5.10 -4.42
N VAL A 149 7.43 -6.18 -4.99
CA VAL A 149 6.06 -6.65 -4.79
C VAL A 149 6.11 -8.07 -4.25
N ILE A 150 5.37 -8.35 -3.17
CA ILE A 150 5.25 -9.66 -2.55
C ILE A 150 3.77 -10.03 -2.50
N CYS A 151 3.40 -11.20 -2.99
CA CYS A 151 2.07 -11.76 -2.87
C CYS A 151 2.01 -12.69 -1.65
N TYR A 152 1.26 -12.33 -0.62
CA TYR A 152 1.04 -13.19 0.56
C TYR A 152 -0.08 -14.19 0.33
N GLU A 153 -1.18 -13.73 -0.31
CA GLU A 153 -2.33 -14.56 -0.62
C GLU A 153 -3.02 -14.05 -1.89
N GLY A 154 -3.44 -14.97 -2.76
CA GLY A 154 -4.14 -14.67 -4.01
C GLY A 154 -3.22 -14.52 -5.22
N LYS A 155 -3.50 -13.54 -6.06
CA LYS A 155 -2.74 -13.26 -7.29
C LYS A 155 -2.55 -11.78 -7.49
N VAL A 156 -1.33 -11.39 -7.86
CA VAL A 156 -0.95 -10.01 -8.14
C VAL A 156 -0.42 -9.91 -9.57
N THR A 157 -0.97 -9.00 -10.34
CA THR A 157 -0.44 -8.67 -11.66
C THR A 157 0.44 -7.44 -11.55
N VAL A 158 1.68 -7.53 -12.00
CA VAL A 158 2.66 -6.43 -11.96
C VAL A 158 3.06 -6.09 -13.38
N THR A 159 2.85 -4.83 -13.77
CA THR A 159 3.20 -4.30 -15.10
C THR A 159 4.27 -3.22 -14.94
N PRO A 160 5.50 -3.44 -15.41
CA PRO A 160 6.54 -2.41 -15.44
C PRO A 160 6.13 -1.22 -16.30
N THR A 161 6.50 -0.01 -15.90
CA THR A 161 6.21 1.24 -16.64
C THR A 161 7.49 1.95 -17.06
N GLY A 162 7.42 2.72 -18.14
CA GLY A 162 8.57 3.46 -18.68
C GLY A 162 9.69 2.51 -19.16
N ASN A 163 10.92 2.80 -18.80
CA ASN A 163 12.11 1.98 -19.11
C ASN A 163 12.37 0.91 -18.02
N ALA A 164 11.39 0.62 -17.19
CA ALA A 164 11.51 -0.39 -16.16
C ALA A 164 11.38 -1.80 -16.76
N GLN A 165 12.09 -2.71 -16.20
CA GLN A 165 12.07 -4.11 -16.58
C GLN A 165 11.79 -4.94 -15.32
N ALA A 166 11.24 -6.14 -15.47
CA ALA A 166 10.94 -7.05 -14.38
C ALA A 166 11.85 -8.27 -14.39
N GLN A 167 12.24 -8.73 -13.23
CA GLN A 167 13.11 -9.89 -13.07
C GLN A 167 12.40 -11.09 -12.46
N ASN A 168 12.51 -12.23 -13.12
CA ASN A 168 12.03 -13.53 -12.65
C ASN A 168 13.21 -14.43 -12.26
N ASN A 169 13.04 -15.30 -11.27
CA ASN A 169 14.03 -16.30 -10.85
C ASN A 169 14.43 -17.29 -11.96
N SER A 170 13.59 -17.43 -12.97
CA SER A 170 13.91 -18.30 -14.13
C SER A 170 14.84 -17.66 -15.15
N GLY A 171 15.41 -16.48 -14.86
CA GLY A 171 16.31 -15.79 -15.78
C GLY A 171 15.63 -15.18 -17.01
N GLN A 172 14.31 -15.20 -17.06
CA GLN A 172 13.55 -14.55 -18.13
C GLN A 172 13.38 -13.07 -17.82
N THR A 173 13.98 -12.23 -18.63
CA THR A 173 13.80 -10.79 -18.61
C THR A 173 12.52 -10.46 -19.38
N SER A 174 11.50 -9.96 -18.69
CA SER A 174 10.33 -9.39 -19.34
C SER A 174 10.58 -7.90 -19.60
N SER A 175 10.54 -7.51 -20.87
CA SER A 175 10.68 -6.11 -21.29
C SER A 175 9.46 -5.28 -20.89
N THR A 176 9.61 -3.96 -20.96
CA THR A 176 8.55 -2.97 -20.74
C THR A 176 7.22 -3.37 -21.38
N GLY A 177 6.15 -3.33 -20.61
CA GLY A 177 4.79 -3.62 -21.08
C GLY A 177 4.31 -5.07 -20.87
N ASN A 178 5.18 -6.03 -20.57
CA ASN A 178 4.76 -7.38 -20.26
C ASN A 178 4.38 -7.50 -18.78
N SER A 179 3.12 -7.83 -18.51
CA SER A 179 2.64 -8.07 -17.16
C SER A 179 3.14 -9.40 -16.61
N ILE A 180 3.50 -9.40 -15.33
CA ILE A 180 3.93 -10.58 -14.57
C ILE A 180 2.82 -10.92 -13.59
N LEU A 181 2.43 -12.20 -13.57
CA LEU A 181 1.49 -12.71 -12.59
C LEU A 181 2.27 -13.36 -11.44
N LEU A 182 2.05 -12.87 -10.23
CA LEU A 182 2.56 -13.46 -9.00
C LEU A 182 1.47 -14.28 -8.33
N SER A 183 1.82 -15.45 -7.87
CA SER A 183 1.02 -16.32 -7.02
C SER A 183 1.43 -16.18 -5.56
N THR A 184 0.65 -16.78 -4.66
CA THR A 184 0.95 -16.81 -3.22
C THR A 184 2.39 -17.26 -2.92
N GLY A 185 3.11 -16.49 -2.12
CA GLY A 185 4.49 -16.74 -1.72
C GLY A 185 5.54 -16.27 -2.74
N GLU A 186 5.14 -15.68 -3.85
CA GLU A 186 6.06 -15.15 -4.85
C GLU A 186 6.33 -13.66 -4.68
N MET A 187 7.49 -13.23 -5.14
CA MET A 187 7.85 -11.82 -5.22
C MET A 187 8.50 -11.46 -6.55
N VAL A 188 8.38 -10.21 -6.91
CA VAL A 188 9.08 -9.60 -8.05
C VAL A 188 9.77 -8.31 -7.63
N VAL A 189 10.88 -8.04 -8.27
CA VAL A 189 11.61 -6.78 -8.14
C VAL A 189 11.62 -6.09 -9.51
N ILE A 190 11.12 -4.86 -9.55
CA ILE A 190 11.14 -4.00 -10.74
C ILE A 190 12.18 -2.92 -10.53
N VAL A 191 13.08 -2.75 -11.47
CA VAL A 191 14.14 -1.72 -11.40
C VAL A 191 14.05 -0.83 -12.62
N SER A 192 14.06 0.48 -12.43
CA SER A 192 14.25 1.41 -13.53
C SER A 192 15.71 1.36 -13.97
N VAL A 193 15.97 0.96 -15.21
CA VAL A 193 17.34 0.81 -15.72
C VAL A 193 17.76 1.99 -16.57
N THR A 194 18.93 2.46 -16.27
CA THR A 194 19.83 3.10 -17.24
C THR A 194 21.01 2.15 -17.38
N PRO A 195 21.38 1.70 -18.61
CA PRO A 195 21.27 0.31 -19.10
C PRO A 195 22.44 -0.58 -18.66
N PRO A 196 22.59 -1.85 -19.05
CA PRO A 196 21.70 -2.99 -19.11
C PRO A 196 22.03 -4.03 -18.00
N GLY A 197 21.05 -4.51 -17.34
CA GLY A 197 21.22 -5.61 -16.38
C GLY A 197 19.87 -6.27 -16.08
N GLY A 198 19.84 -7.57 -16.20
CA GLY A 198 18.65 -8.38 -16.09
C GLY A 198 18.07 -8.53 -14.68
N PHE A 199 16.92 -9.13 -14.57
CA PHE A 199 16.02 -9.16 -13.42
C PHE A 199 15.70 -10.58 -12.92
N GLN A 200 15.30 -10.73 -11.65
CA GLN A 200 14.97 -12.04 -11.12
C GLN A 200 13.70 -12.02 -10.26
N THR A 201 12.72 -12.90 -10.51
CA THR A 201 11.75 -13.29 -9.47
C THR A 201 12.38 -14.38 -8.62
N SER A 202 12.10 -14.32 -7.32
CA SER A 202 12.48 -15.37 -6.40
C SER A 202 11.30 -15.79 -5.54
N GLN A 203 11.31 -17.05 -5.13
CA GLN A 203 10.53 -17.47 -3.96
C GLN A 203 10.94 -16.56 -2.81
N THR A 204 9.95 -15.94 -2.15
CA THR A 204 10.25 -15.03 -1.05
C THR A 204 10.81 -15.82 0.13
N PRO A 205 12.04 -15.57 0.57
CA PRO A 205 12.55 -16.19 1.79
C PRO A 205 11.63 -15.86 2.97
N VAL A 206 11.41 -16.83 3.86
CA VAL A 206 10.54 -16.65 5.04
C VAL A 206 10.94 -15.43 5.86
N ALA A 207 12.24 -15.14 5.99
CA ALA A 207 12.73 -13.95 6.66
C ALA A 207 12.27 -12.64 6.01
N VAL A 208 12.16 -12.58 4.68
CA VAL A 208 11.69 -11.40 3.94
C VAL A 208 10.18 -11.24 4.11
N LEU A 209 9.42 -12.35 4.09
CA LEU A 209 7.98 -12.33 4.36
C LEU A 209 7.71 -11.77 5.77
N GLN A 210 8.39 -12.27 6.78
CA GLN A 210 8.22 -11.80 8.16
C GLN A 210 8.64 -10.34 8.33
N SER A 211 9.78 -9.94 7.80
CA SER A 211 10.27 -8.56 7.91
C SER A 211 9.37 -7.55 7.19
N SER A 212 8.82 -7.92 6.05
CA SER A 212 7.90 -7.05 5.31
C SER A 212 6.56 -6.88 6.05
N GLN A 213 6.03 -7.94 6.68
CA GLN A 213 4.85 -7.87 7.52
C GLN A 213 5.09 -6.98 8.74
N LEU A 214 6.15 -7.23 9.51
CA LEU A 214 6.51 -6.44 10.70
C LEU A 214 6.77 -4.96 10.36
N SER A 215 7.28 -4.66 9.17
CA SER A 215 7.58 -3.29 8.75
C SER A 215 6.33 -2.44 8.47
N THR A 216 5.19 -3.08 8.24
CA THR A 216 3.91 -2.42 7.97
C THR A 216 2.89 -2.64 9.08
N ASP A 217 3.20 -3.49 10.06
CA ASP A 217 2.28 -3.82 11.14
C ASP A 217 2.05 -2.65 12.09
N VAL A 218 0.78 -2.36 12.37
CA VAL A 218 0.35 -1.35 13.35
C VAL A 218 -0.53 -2.08 14.36
N PRO A 219 -0.30 -1.89 15.68
CA PRO A 219 -1.13 -2.51 16.71
C PRO A 219 -2.60 -2.20 16.46
N GLU A 220 -3.41 -3.25 16.46
CA GLU A 220 -4.84 -3.15 16.13
C GLU A 220 -5.64 -2.63 17.32
N ASN A 221 -6.25 -1.45 17.16
CA ASN A 221 -7.32 -0.97 18.03
C ASN A 221 -8.68 -0.91 17.30
N GLY A 222 -8.78 -1.58 16.15
CA GLY A 222 -9.97 -1.61 15.30
C GLY A 222 -10.53 -3.01 15.07
N PRO A 223 -11.76 -3.15 14.54
CA PRO A 223 -12.34 -4.45 14.25
C PRO A 223 -11.51 -5.16 13.16
N PRO A 224 -11.32 -6.49 13.27
CA PRO A 224 -10.62 -7.26 12.25
C PRO A 224 -11.36 -7.20 10.92
N PRO A 225 -10.64 -7.25 9.77
CA PRO A 225 -11.29 -7.31 8.46
C PRO A 225 -12.17 -8.55 8.40
N THR A 226 -13.44 -8.35 8.05
CA THR A 226 -14.36 -9.45 7.77
C THR A 226 -13.99 -10.08 6.43
N HIS A 227 -13.05 -11.00 6.43
CA HIS A 227 -12.82 -11.86 5.29
C HIS A 227 -14.00 -12.84 5.18
N VAL A 228 -14.96 -12.52 4.34
CA VAL A 228 -15.95 -13.49 3.89
C VAL A 228 -15.35 -14.32 2.77
N GLY A 229 -14.36 -15.13 3.13
CA GLY A 229 -13.78 -16.18 2.30
C GLY A 229 -14.11 -17.52 2.94
N LYS A 230 -15.09 -18.24 2.40
CA LYS A 230 -15.29 -19.66 2.74
C LYS A 230 -14.07 -20.46 2.30
N GLY A 231 -13.41 -21.08 3.25
CA GLY A 231 -12.62 -22.29 3.04
C GLY A 231 -11.14 -22.08 2.76
N HIS A 232 -10.41 -21.97 3.80
CA HIS A 232 -9.27 -22.82 4.19
C HIS A 232 -8.80 -22.28 5.53
N THR A 233 -9.04 -23.05 6.55
CA THR A 233 -8.57 -22.78 7.93
C THR A 233 -7.06 -22.90 7.93
N LEU A 234 -6.35 -21.81 7.62
CA LEU A 234 -5.00 -21.68 8.13
C LEU A 234 -5.15 -21.46 9.62
N ARG A 235 -4.84 -22.47 10.38
CA ARG A 235 -4.77 -22.40 11.84
C ARG A 235 -3.96 -21.15 12.17
N ASN A 236 -4.63 -20.19 12.82
CA ASN A 236 -3.95 -19.10 13.50
C ASN A 236 -2.93 -19.75 14.44
N VAL A 237 -1.69 -19.80 14.01
CA VAL A 237 -0.58 -19.95 14.93
C VAL A 237 -0.51 -18.62 15.66
N ILE A 238 -1.22 -18.53 16.76
CA ILE A 238 -0.98 -17.53 17.78
C ILE A 238 0.44 -17.84 18.28
N ILE A 239 1.42 -17.23 17.66
CA ILE A 239 2.75 -17.14 18.26
C ILE A 239 2.59 -16.12 19.39
N GLY A 240 2.18 -16.62 20.53
CA GLY A 240 2.33 -15.89 21.79
C GLY A 240 3.80 -15.48 21.88
N SER A 241 4.07 -14.19 21.77
CA SER A 241 5.38 -13.61 21.94
C SER A 241 5.82 -13.71 23.41
N ALA A 242 6.34 -14.89 23.77
CA ALA A 242 7.28 -15.00 24.87
C ALA A 242 8.67 -14.99 24.24
N ILE A 243 9.18 -13.82 23.91
CA ILE A 243 10.61 -13.65 23.63
C ILE A 243 11.31 -13.61 24.99
N ALA A 244 11.65 -14.79 25.49
CA ALA A 244 12.71 -14.90 26.46
C ALA A 244 14.03 -14.71 25.70
N ILE A 245 14.62 -13.52 25.78
CA ILE A 245 15.97 -13.25 25.30
C ILE A 245 16.94 -13.94 26.28
N GLY A 246 17.22 -15.20 25.99
CA GLY A 246 18.33 -15.92 26.61
C GLY A 246 19.57 -15.71 25.74
N LEU A 247 20.32 -14.66 26.00
CA LEU A 247 21.71 -14.56 25.54
C LEU A 247 22.58 -15.51 26.37
N SER A 248 22.76 -16.74 25.93
CA SER A 248 23.84 -17.60 26.42
C SER A 248 25.03 -17.47 25.47
N VAL A 249 25.95 -16.59 25.83
CA VAL A 249 27.30 -16.58 25.25
C VAL A 249 28.03 -17.79 25.80
N GLY A 250 28.06 -18.87 25.04
CA GLY A 250 28.90 -20.05 25.35
C GLY A 250 30.34 -19.75 24.90
N ILE A 251 31.19 -19.36 25.85
CA ILE A 251 32.63 -19.36 25.63
C ILE A 251 33.12 -20.81 25.76
N ALA A 252 33.41 -21.46 24.64
CA ALA A 252 34.11 -22.73 24.63
C ALA A 252 35.61 -22.47 24.88
N VAL A 253 36.04 -22.70 26.09
CA VAL A 253 37.48 -22.79 26.42
C VAL A 253 37.96 -24.17 26.03
N GLY A 254 38.69 -24.25 24.93
CA GLY A 254 39.38 -25.48 24.52
C GLY A 254 40.55 -25.75 25.44
N THR A 255 40.46 -26.80 26.25
CA THR A 255 41.61 -27.36 26.96
C THR A 255 42.24 -28.46 26.10
N SER A 256 43.44 -28.19 25.60
CA SER A 256 44.30 -29.14 24.93
C SER A 256 44.83 -30.14 25.98
N GLY A 257 44.30 -31.37 25.96
CA GLY A 257 44.83 -32.51 26.71
C GLY A 257 45.93 -33.22 25.96
N THR A 258 47.17 -33.07 26.41
CA THR A 258 48.34 -33.81 25.95
C THR A 258 48.20 -35.27 26.39
N GLN A 259 48.11 -36.23 25.45
CA GLN A 259 48.26 -37.66 25.79
C GLN A 259 49.71 -38.07 25.62
N THR A 260 50.32 -38.39 26.74
CA THR A 260 51.61 -39.04 26.81
C THR A 260 51.43 -40.53 26.55
N ALA A 261 52.08 -41.04 25.54
CA ALA A 261 52.20 -42.48 25.29
C ALA A 261 53.22 -43.13 26.22
N THR A 262 52.81 -44.06 27.07
CA THR A 262 53.68 -44.90 27.82
C THR A 262 53.77 -46.26 27.18
N ARG A 263 54.98 -46.60 26.76
CA ARG A 263 55.39 -47.90 26.18
C ARG A 263 55.84 -48.74 27.34
N GLY A 264 55.28 -49.94 27.57
CA GLY A 264 55.70 -50.92 28.52
C GLY A 264 55.53 -52.34 28.01
N LYS A 265 56.64 -52.99 27.92
CA LYS A 265 56.97 -54.40 27.73
C LYS A 265 55.83 -55.39 27.46
#